data_076fd027fa178ba35b9092e9e2bf23e7
#
_entry.id   076fd027fa178ba35b9092e9e2bf23e7
#
_cell.length_a   1.000
_cell.length_b   1.000
_cell.length_c   1.000
_cell.angle_alpha   90.00
_cell.angle_beta   90.00
_cell.angle_gamma   90.00
#
_symmetry.space_group_name_H-M   'P 1'
#
loop_
_entity.id
_entity.type
_entity.pdbx_description
1 polymer ?
#
loop_
_entity_poly.entity_id
_entity_poly.type
_entity_poly.pdbx_seq_one_letter_code
_entity_poly.pdbx_strand_id
1 'polypeptide(L)'
;IIMIVLFHVALPRSSAFFGLKRMGNMGVDIFFFLSGIGLWFAWTKRPELLHFYRRRLLRILPAWLLASTAFYLPDYLGPRRFSSSLPDLIGDITVNWDFWIHDELTFWYIPATLMLYLWAPWFMRLVMRNRWWSLLPVLMMAWCVAVQYLPPVHHAVGHIEIFWSRV
;
A
#
# COMPACT_ATOMS: atom_id res chain seq x y z
N ILE A 1 3.61 7.57 -12.13
CA ILE A 1 2.62 6.75 -12.88
C ILE A 1 3.33 5.98 -13.99
N ILE A 2 4.08 6.60 -14.93
CA ILE A 2 4.74 5.93 -16.05
C ILE A 2 5.60 4.74 -15.59
N MET A 3 6.40 4.89 -14.53
CA MET A 3 7.24 3.82 -13.98
C MET A 3 6.40 2.62 -13.49
N ILE A 4 5.27 2.86 -12.86
CA ILE A 4 4.37 1.81 -12.38
C ILE A 4 3.76 1.04 -13.57
N VAL A 5 3.33 1.77 -14.61
CA VAL A 5 2.83 1.15 -15.85
C VAL A 5 3.92 0.31 -16.51
N LEU A 6 5.13 0.83 -16.60
CA LEU A 6 6.29 0.11 -17.17
C LEU A 6 6.61 -1.18 -16.41
N PHE A 7 6.47 -1.19 -15.09
CA PHE A 7 6.66 -2.38 -14.26
C PHE A 7 5.69 -3.51 -14.62
N HIS A 8 4.45 -3.17 -14.97
CA HIS A 8 3.41 -4.16 -15.32
C HIS A 8 3.40 -4.59 -16.77
N VAL A 9 4.21 -3.98 -17.65
CA VAL A 9 4.32 -4.41 -19.06
C VAL A 9 4.95 -5.81 -19.13
N ALA A 10 4.35 -6.70 -19.89
CA ALA A 10 4.89 -8.03 -20.13
C ALA A 10 6.13 -7.94 -21.06
N LEU A 11 7.33 -7.90 -20.48
CA LEU A 11 8.59 -7.91 -21.23
C LEU A 11 9.38 -9.19 -20.90
N PRO A 12 9.92 -9.89 -21.90
CA PRO A 12 10.79 -11.03 -21.68
C PRO A 12 12.11 -10.58 -21.02
N ARG A 13 12.71 -11.47 -20.24
CA ARG A 13 13.98 -11.19 -19.53
C ARG A 13 15.15 -10.87 -20.47
N SER A 14 15.09 -11.33 -21.73
CA SER A 14 16.06 -11.07 -22.78
C SER A 14 15.96 -9.67 -23.41
N SER A 15 14.90 -8.91 -23.11
CA SER A 15 14.72 -7.57 -23.65
C SER A 15 15.73 -6.59 -23.07
N ALA A 16 16.32 -5.73 -23.93
CA ALA A 16 17.20 -4.64 -23.50
C ALA A 16 16.51 -3.67 -22.50
N PHE A 17 15.18 -3.60 -22.52
CA PHE A 17 14.38 -2.76 -21.61
C PHE A 17 13.97 -3.45 -20.31
N PHE A 18 14.39 -4.70 -20.09
CA PHE A 18 14.01 -5.43 -18.88
C PHE A 18 14.55 -4.77 -17.61
N GLY A 19 15.75 -4.20 -17.64
CA GLY A 19 16.31 -3.43 -16.52
C GLY A 19 15.45 -2.22 -16.18
N LEU A 20 14.99 -1.47 -17.18
CA LEU A 20 14.13 -0.31 -17.01
C LEU A 20 12.75 -0.71 -16.44
N LYS A 21 12.18 -1.82 -16.93
CA LYS A 21 10.95 -2.41 -16.36
C LYS A 21 11.12 -2.67 -14.85
N ARG A 22 12.22 -3.31 -14.46
CA ARG A 22 12.52 -3.66 -13.06
C ARG A 22 12.64 -2.43 -12.16
N MET A 23 13.20 -1.33 -12.67
CA MET A 23 13.26 -0.05 -11.96
C MET A 23 11.88 0.59 -11.76
N GLY A 24 10.88 0.18 -12.55
CA GLY A 24 9.50 0.67 -12.41
C GLY A 24 8.90 0.46 -11.02
N ASN A 25 9.36 -0.55 -10.29
CA ASN A 25 8.95 -0.79 -8.90
C ASN A 25 9.28 0.39 -7.96
N MET A 26 10.38 1.11 -8.21
CA MET A 26 10.73 2.34 -7.48
C MET A 26 9.65 3.44 -7.60
N GLY A 27 8.83 3.37 -8.65
CA GLY A 27 7.73 4.31 -8.82
C GLY A 27 6.70 4.28 -7.69
N VAL A 28 6.51 3.13 -7.08
CA VAL A 28 5.62 2.96 -5.91
C VAL A 28 6.26 3.60 -4.68
N ASP A 29 7.54 3.40 -4.45
CA ASP A 29 8.27 3.96 -3.31
C ASP A 29 8.28 5.50 -3.37
N ILE A 30 8.54 6.06 -4.57
CA ILE A 30 8.45 7.51 -4.82
C ILE A 30 7.03 8.01 -4.55
N PHE A 31 6.01 7.24 -4.94
CA PHE A 31 4.63 7.63 -4.71
C PHE A 31 4.28 7.64 -3.22
N PHE A 32 4.70 6.64 -2.44
CA PHE A 32 4.52 6.63 -0.99
C PHE A 32 5.25 7.79 -0.31
N PHE A 33 6.48 8.06 -0.72
CA PHE A 33 7.25 9.19 -0.22
C PHE A 33 6.54 10.54 -0.45
N LEU A 34 6.12 10.80 -1.69
CA LEU A 34 5.37 12.00 -2.03
C LEU A 34 4.02 12.08 -1.32
N SER A 35 3.37 10.94 -1.12
CA SER A 35 2.12 10.86 -0.34
C SER A 35 2.37 11.23 1.12
N GLY A 36 3.44 10.75 1.74
CA GLY A 36 3.86 11.12 3.09
C GLY A 36 4.07 12.63 3.24
N ILE A 37 4.79 13.26 2.31
CA ILE A 37 4.97 14.72 2.28
C ILE A 37 3.60 15.43 2.16
N GLY A 38 2.75 14.99 1.27
CA GLY A 38 1.41 15.55 1.08
C GLY A 38 0.51 15.40 2.32
N LEU A 39 0.66 14.29 3.06
CA LEU A 39 -0.04 14.06 4.32
C LEU A 39 0.46 15.00 5.41
N TRP A 40 1.78 15.21 5.51
CA TRP A 40 2.39 16.15 6.44
C TRP A 40 1.85 17.57 6.24
N PHE A 41 1.90 18.11 5.03
CA PHE A 41 1.36 19.44 4.73
C PHE A 41 -0.14 19.55 4.99
N ALA A 42 -0.91 18.50 4.71
CA ALA A 42 -2.34 18.51 4.97
C ALA A 42 -2.65 18.54 6.48
N TRP A 43 -1.88 17.79 7.27
CA TRP A 43 -2.02 17.73 8.72
C TRP A 43 -1.59 19.03 9.39
N THR A 44 -0.42 19.58 9.04
CA THR A 44 0.09 20.84 9.62
C THR A 44 -0.82 22.02 9.34
N LYS A 45 -1.50 22.03 8.18
CA LYS A 45 -2.46 23.07 7.82
C LYS A 45 -3.75 22.99 8.64
N ARG A 46 -4.23 21.78 8.95
CA ARG A 46 -5.48 21.57 9.70
C ARG A 46 -5.43 20.23 10.45
N PRO A 47 -4.98 20.25 11.72
CA PRO A 47 -4.76 19.03 12.51
C PRO A 47 -6.05 18.47 13.13
N GLU A 48 -7.08 18.27 12.32
CA GLU A 48 -8.36 17.69 12.70
C GLU A 48 -8.51 16.28 12.12
N LEU A 49 -8.63 15.27 12.97
CA LEU A 49 -8.71 13.86 12.57
C LEU A 49 -9.86 13.59 11.59
N LEU A 50 -11.07 14.02 11.95
CA LEU A 50 -12.25 13.76 11.12
C LEU A 50 -12.13 14.39 9.73
N HIS A 51 -11.66 15.63 9.67
CA HIS A 51 -11.43 16.33 8.41
C HIS A 51 -10.35 15.64 7.58
N PHE A 52 -9.25 15.22 8.22
CA PHE A 52 -8.15 14.52 7.57
C PHE A 52 -8.62 13.20 6.94
N TYR A 53 -9.26 12.32 7.73
CA TYR A 53 -9.74 11.02 7.24
C TYR A 53 -10.81 11.17 6.16
N ARG A 54 -11.81 12.00 6.39
CA ARG A 54 -12.88 12.24 5.40
C ARG A 54 -12.33 12.63 4.04
N ARG A 55 -11.39 13.59 3.98
CA ARG A 55 -10.79 14.03 2.71
C ARG A 55 -9.99 12.95 2.02
N ARG A 56 -9.30 12.09 2.77
CA ARG A 56 -8.46 11.02 2.21
C ARG A 56 -9.32 9.85 1.74
N LEU A 57 -10.26 9.42 2.54
CA LEU A 57 -11.17 8.33 2.18
C LEU A 57 -12.06 8.70 0.99
N LEU A 58 -12.66 9.89 0.96
CA LEU A 58 -13.45 10.33 -0.19
C LEU A 58 -12.65 10.45 -1.49
N ARG A 59 -11.33 10.57 -1.42
CA ARG A 59 -10.48 10.59 -2.62
C ARG A 59 -10.20 9.20 -3.16
N ILE A 60 -10.04 8.20 -2.30
CA ILE A 60 -9.65 6.84 -2.69
C ILE A 60 -10.85 5.91 -2.83
N LEU A 61 -11.78 5.91 -1.86
CA LEU A 61 -12.85 4.93 -1.80
C LEU A 61 -13.74 4.88 -3.05
N PRO A 62 -14.16 6.00 -3.66
CA PRO A 62 -15.04 5.91 -4.83
C PRO A 62 -14.36 5.19 -6.01
N ALA A 63 -13.10 5.54 -6.29
CA ALA A 63 -12.33 4.90 -7.36
C ALA A 63 -12.03 3.43 -7.02
N TRP A 64 -11.70 3.15 -5.76
CA TRP A 64 -11.47 1.78 -5.28
C TRP A 64 -12.73 0.93 -5.41
N LEU A 65 -13.86 1.36 -4.87
CA LEU A 65 -15.13 0.61 -4.94
C LEU A 65 -15.54 0.33 -6.37
N LEU A 66 -15.35 1.27 -7.29
CA LEU A 66 -15.62 1.04 -8.70
C LEU A 66 -14.69 -0.02 -9.30
N ALA A 67 -13.38 0.11 -9.07
CA ALA A 67 -12.38 -0.80 -9.62
C ALA A 67 -12.50 -2.21 -9.02
N SER A 68 -12.66 -2.33 -7.70
CA SER A 68 -12.82 -3.62 -7.02
C SER A 68 -14.12 -4.33 -7.41
N THR A 69 -15.23 -3.59 -7.52
CA THR A 69 -16.49 -4.16 -8.00
C THR A 69 -16.33 -4.67 -9.44
N ALA A 70 -15.70 -3.89 -10.32
CA ALA A 70 -15.48 -4.30 -11.70
C ALA A 70 -14.56 -5.54 -11.83
N PHE A 71 -13.69 -5.77 -10.85
CA PHE A 71 -12.79 -6.93 -10.83
C PHE A 71 -13.42 -8.15 -10.15
N TYR A 72 -13.92 -8.01 -8.91
CA TYR A 72 -14.38 -9.13 -8.11
C TYR A 72 -15.80 -9.62 -8.46
N LEU A 73 -16.70 -8.73 -8.88
CA LEU A 73 -18.08 -9.14 -9.19
C LEU A 73 -18.17 -10.08 -10.39
N PRO A 74 -17.47 -9.86 -11.52
CA PRO A 74 -17.46 -10.83 -12.62
C PRO A 74 -16.82 -12.16 -12.23
N ASP A 75 -15.79 -12.15 -11.39
CA ASP A 75 -15.16 -13.37 -10.87
C ASP A 75 -16.15 -14.16 -10.00
N TYR A 76 -16.86 -13.51 -9.10
CA TYR A 76 -17.87 -14.13 -8.24
C TYR A 76 -19.03 -14.73 -9.02
N LEU A 77 -19.47 -14.07 -10.09
CA LEU A 77 -20.55 -14.56 -10.96
C LEU A 77 -20.11 -15.69 -11.89
N GLY A 78 -18.82 -15.85 -12.11
CA GLY A 78 -18.23 -16.83 -13.03
C GLY A 78 -17.30 -17.83 -12.33
N PRO A 79 -15.97 -17.70 -12.49
CA PRO A 79 -15.01 -18.73 -12.07
C PRO A 79 -14.81 -18.85 -10.56
N ARG A 80 -15.16 -17.83 -9.77
CA ARG A 80 -15.01 -17.76 -8.29
C ARG A 80 -13.60 -18.10 -7.80
N ARG A 81 -12.60 -17.50 -8.43
CA ARG A 81 -11.18 -17.72 -8.10
C ARG A 81 -10.76 -16.98 -6.87
N PHE A 82 -11.31 -15.78 -6.68
CA PHE A 82 -11.00 -14.87 -5.58
C PHE A 82 -12.10 -14.88 -4.51
N SER A 83 -13.33 -14.55 -4.87
CA SER A 83 -14.44 -14.46 -3.92
C SER A 83 -15.27 -15.74 -3.93
N SER A 84 -15.17 -16.55 -2.88
CA SER A 84 -15.86 -17.84 -2.76
C SER A 84 -17.32 -17.70 -2.28
N SER A 85 -17.63 -16.67 -1.53
CA SER A 85 -18.92 -16.42 -0.90
C SER A 85 -19.34 -14.96 -0.99
N LEU A 86 -20.61 -14.65 -0.72
CA LEU A 86 -21.10 -13.26 -0.70
C LEU A 86 -20.43 -12.38 0.38
N PRO A 87 -20.22 -12.85 1.62
CA PRO A 87 -19.42 -12.08 2.60
C PRO A 87 -17.98 -11.81 2.14
N ASP A 88 -17.37 -12.80 1.48
CA ASP A 88 -16.03 -12.70 0.93
C ASP A 88 -15.96 -11.61 -0.15
N LEU A 89 -16.89 -11.67 -1.13
CA LEU A 89 -17.04 -10.62 -2.14
C LEU A 89 -17.19 -9.21 -1.54
N ILE A 90 -18.02 -9.07 -0.51
CA ILE A 90 -18.21 -7.76 0.17
C ILE A 90 -16.91 -7.33 0.84
N GLY A 91 -16.19 -8.24 1.49
CA GLY A 91 -14.90 -7.99 2.10
C GLY A 91 -13.83 -7.56 1.09
N ASP A 92 -13.75 -8.25 -0.04
CA ASP A 92 -12.83 -7.94 -1.13
C ASP A 92 -13.11 -6.56 -1.73
N ILE A 93 -14.38 -6.27 -2.01
CA ILE A 93 -14.78 -4.97 -2.57
C ILE A 93 -14.52 -3.83 -1.59
N THR A 94 -14.75 -4.02 -0.29
CA THR A 94 -14.67 -2.92 0.69
C THR A 94 -13.26 -2.69 1.22
N VAL A 95 -12.60 -3.73 1.71
CA VAL A 95 -11.32 -3.65 2.42
C VAL A 95 -10.21 -4.52 1.82
N ASN A 96 -10.46 -5.16 0.69
CA ASN A 96 -9.51 -6.08 0.03
C ASN A 96 -9.15 -7.28 0.94
N TRP A 97 -10.13 -8.10 1.31
CA TRP A 97 -9.91 -9.29 2.13
C TRP A 97 -8.94 -10.28 1.50
N ASP A 98 -8.89 -10.37 0.19
CA ASP A 98 -7.90 -11.16 -0.53
C ASP A 98 -6.48 -10.89 -0.05
N PHE A 99 -6.14 -9.62 0.16
CA PHE A 99 -4.83 -9.24 0.70
C PHE A 99 -4.67 -9.64 2.18
N TRP A 100 -5.68 -9.40 3.02
CA TRP A 100 -5.55 -9.58 4.47
C TRP A 100 -5.71 -11.03 4.94
N ILE A 101 -6.50 -11.83 4.23
CA ILE A 101 -6.92 -13.17 4.66
C ILE A 101 -6.35 -14.25 3.75
N HIS A 102 -6.33 -14.00 2.42
CA HIS A 102 -5.93 -14.98 1.43
C HIS A 102 -4.50 -14.77 0.90
N ASP A 103 -3.79 -13.77 1.42
CA ASP A 103 -2.39 -13.50 1.09
C ASP A 103 -2.14 -13.15 -0.40
N GLU A 104 -3.18 -12.66 -1.08
CA GLU A 104 -3.09 -12.28 -2.48
C GLU A 104 -2.54 -10.85 -2.64
N LEU A 105 -1.47 -10.70 -3.39
CA LEU A 105 -0.84 -9.40 -3.63
C LEU A 105 -1.58 -8.54 -4.68
N THR A 106 -2.72 -9.01 -5.18
CA THR A 106 -3.57 -8.22 -6.06
C THR A 106 -4.04 -6.97 -5.31
N PHE A 107 -3.84 -5.82 -5.86
CA PHE A 107 -4.22 -4.53 -5.23
C PHE A 107 -3.59 -4.22 -3.85
N TRP A 108 -2.48 -4.85 -3.46
CA TRP A 108 -1.78 -4.62 -2.18
C TRP A 108 -1.54 -3.13 -1.86
N TYR A 109 -1.46 -2.31 -2.89
CA TYR A 109 -1.24 -0.87 -2.78
C TYR A 109 -2.38 -0.16 -2.02
N ILE A 110 -3.64 -0.62 -2.13
CA ILE A 110 -4.79 -0.02 -1.45
C ILE A 110 -4.73 -0.24 0.07
N PRO A 111 -4.57 -1.48 0.58
CA PRO A 111 -4.31 -1.70 2.00
C PRO A 111 -3.12 -0.90 2.53
N ALA A 112 -2.00 -0.86 1.80
CA ALA A 112 -0.82 -0.10 2.20
C ALA A 112 -1.11 1.41 2.34
N THR A 113 -1.85 1.97 1.38
CA THR A 113 -2.26 3.38 1.43
C THR A 113 -3.23 3.67 2.58
N LEU A 114 -4.18 2.77 2.84
CA LEU A 114 -5.11 2.90 3.96
C LEU A 114 -4.39 2.83 5.31
N MET A 115 -3.41 1.93 5.46
CA MET A 115 -2.55 1.85 6.64
C MET A 115 -1.74 3.12 6.83
N LEU A 116 -1.12 3.64 5.77
CA LEU A 116 -0.41 4.92 5.82
C LEU A 116 -1.33 6.05 6.30
N TYR A 117 -2.57 6.12 5.81
CA TYR A 117 -3.52 7.14 6.24
C TYR A 117 -3.94 6.95 7.70
N LEU A 118 -4.13 5.72 8.15
CA LEU A 118 -4.52 5.41 9.52
C LEU A 118 -3.45 5.88 10.52
N TRP A 119 -2.17 5.59 10.24
CA TRP A 119 -1.07 5.89 11.14
C TRP A 119 -0.54 7.31 11.01
N ALA A 120 -0.68 7.97 9.86
CA ALA A 120 -0.09 9.27 9.59
C ALA A 120 -0.39 10.35 10.66
N PRO A 121 -1.65 10.59 11.11
CA PRO A 121 -1.94 11.62 12.10
C PRO A 121 -1.27 11.36 13.46
N TRP A 122 -1.22 10.10 13.87
CA TRP A 122 -0.59 9.69 15.14
C TRP A 122 0.92 9.87 15.06
N PHE A 123 1.52 9.40 13.97
CA PHE A 123 2.92 9.59 13.69
C PHE A 123 3.34 11.06 13.68
N MET A 124 2.58 11.90 12.98
CA MET A 124 2.88 13.33 12.88
C MET A 124 2.75 14.03 14.24
N ARG A 125 1.74 13.70 15.05
CA ARG A 125 1.62 14.19 16.43
C ARG A 125 2.84 13.80 17.26
N LEU A 126 3.31 12.57 17.13
CA LEU A 126 4.45 12.06 17.85
C LEU A 126 5.74 12.84 17.49
N VAL A 127 6.01 12.98 16.19
CA VAL A 127 7.16 13.73 15.66
C VAL A 127 7.13 15.19 16.08
N MET A 128 5.96 15.83 16.04
CA MET A 128 5.79 17.22 16.46
C MET A 128 5.96 17.42 17.97
N ARG A 129 5.74 16.39 18.78
CA ARG A 129 5.85 16.46 20.24
C ARG A 129 7.31 16.43 20.71
N ASN A 130 8.19 15.67 20.02
CA ASN A 130 9.56 15.48 20.45
C ASN A 130 10.50 15.31 19.24
N ARG A 131 11.55 16.13 19.20
CA ARG A 131 12.57 16.10 18.13
C ARG A 131 13.30 14.76 17.96
N TRP A 132 13.36 13.93 19.01
CA TRP A 132 13.98 12.60 18.94
C TRP A 132 13.26 11.66 17.97
N TRP A 133 11.99 11.91 17.70
CA TRP A 133 11.24 11.16 16.70
C TRP A 133 11.67 11.45 15.25
N SER A 134 12.52 12.48 15.05
CA SER A 134 13.18 12.68 13.75
C SER A 134 14.17 11.57 13.40
N LEU A 135 14.57 10.73 14.38
CA LEU A 135 15.36 9.52 14.14
C LEU A 135 14.52 8.34 13.61
N LEU A 136 13.21 8.45 13.59
CA LEU A 136 12.32 7.39 13.13
C LEU A 136 12.62 6.92 11.70
N PRO A 137 12.94 7.77 10.71
CA PRO A 137 13.37 7.31 9.38
C PRO A 137 14.56 6.35 9.42
N VAL A 138 15.49 6.55 10.37
CA VAL A 138 16.62 5.63 10.55
C VAL A 138 16.15 4.26 11.08
N LEU A 139 15.21 4.27 12.03
CA LEU A 139 14.60 3.04 12.55
C LEU A 139 13.77 2.32 11.46
N MET A 140 13.08 3.07 10.62
CA MET A 140 12.34 2.52 9.47
C MET A 140 13.30 1.88 8.45
N MET A 141 14.42 2.52 8.14
CA MET A 141 15.45 1.91 7.29
C MET A 141 16.03 0.63 7.92
N ALA A 142 16.30 0.65 9.23
CA ALA A 142 16.76 -0.55 9.94
C ALA A 142 15.70 -1.67 9.91
N TRP A 143 14.42 -1.32 10.05
CA TRP A 143 13.31 -2.26 9.89
C TRP A 143 13.25 -2.86 8.47
N CYS A 144 13.36 -2.04 7.41
CA CYS A 144 13.39 -2.53 6.03
C CYS A 144 14.54 -3.52 5.80
N VAL A 145 15.72 -3.22 6.35
CA VAL A 145 16.88 -4.14 6.30
C VAL A 145 16.59 -5.42 7.09
N ALA A 146 15.98 -5.31 8.27
CA ALA A 146 15.63 -6.46 9.09
C ALA A 146 14.65 -7.40 8.37
N VAL A 147 13.57 -6.85 7.80
CA VAL A 147 12.58 -7.63 7.02
C VAL A 147 13.22 -8.34 5.84
N GLN A 148 14.16 -7.68 5.16
CA GLN A 148 14.76 -8.22 3.94
C GLN A 148 15.85 -9.27 4.20
N TYR A 149 16.67 -9.06 5.25
CA TYR A 149 17.93 -9.82 5.42
C TYR A 149 18.00 -10.65 6.70
N LEU A 150 17.13 -10.46 7.69
CA LEU A 150 17.11 -11.28 8.89
C LEU A 150 16.16 -12.47 8.72
N PRO A 151 16.68 -13.73 8.64
CA PRO A 151 15.86 -14.91 8.37
C PRO A 151 14.65 -15.07 9.31
N PRO A 152 14.76 -14.84 10.64
CA PRO A 152 13.60 -14.97 11.53
C PRO A 152 12.48 -13.98 11.21
N VAL A 153 12.85 -12.73 10.86
CA VAL A 153 11.89 -11.68 10.52
C VAL A 153 11.27 -11.95 9.15
N HIS A 154 12.11 -12.30 8.18
CA HIS A 154 11.68 -12.65 6.84
C HIS A 154 10.67 -13.81 6.82
N HIS A 155 10.95 -14.87 7.59
CA HIS A 155 10.03 -16.01 7.73
C HIS A 155 8.73 -15.65 8.45
N ALA A 156 8.78 -14.77 9.46
CA ALA A 156 7.60 -14.32 10.18
C ALA A 156 6.66 -13.43 9.33
N VAL A 157 7.24 -12.64 8.42
CA VAL A 157 6.48 -11.73 7.52
C VAL A 157 5.95 -12.48 6.30
N GLY A 158 6.61 -13.58 5.89
CA GLY A 158 6.20 -14.37 4.73
C GLY A 158 6.24 -13.60 3.42
N HIS A 159 5.32 -13.90 2.51
CA HIS A 159 5.28 -13.30 1.18
C HIS A 159 4.69 -11.88 1.12
N ILE A 160 4.12 -11.38 2.21
CA ILE A 160 3.74 -9.96 2.35
C ILE A 160 4.89 -9.07 2.82
N GLU A 161 6.14 -9.52 2.74
CA GLU A 161 7.33 -8.75 3.07
C GLU A 161 7.39 -7.40 2.33
N ILE A 162 6.96 -7.36 1.06
CA ILE A 162 6.89 -6.14 0.25
C ILE A 162 6.02 -5.08 0.90
N PHE A 163 4.91 -5.47 1.52
CA PHE A 163 4.04 -4.57 2.27
C PHE A 163 4.73 -4.08 3.54
N TRP A 164 5.21 -4.99 4.39
CA TRP A 164 5.80 -4.65 5.68
C TRP A 164 7.12 -3.88 5.59
N SER A 165 7.83 -3.99 4.47
CA SER A 165 9.03 -3.18 4.23
C SER A 165 8.74 -1.75 3.78
N ARG A 166 7.48 -1.43 3.42
CA ARG A 166 7.08 -0.12 2.91
C ARG A 166 6.08 0.64 3.77
N VAL A 167 5.43 -0.03 4.71
CA VAL A 167 4.44 0.51 5.65
C VAL A 167 5.00 0.62 7.05
#